data_8e79bd3d2984876a65eb7dad59f2a5bd
#
_entry.id   8e79bd3d2984876a65eb7dad59f2a5bd
#
_cell.length_a   1.000
_cell.length_b   1.000
_cell.length_c   1.000
_cell.angle_alpha   90.00
_cell.angle_beta   90.00
_cell.angle_gamma   90.00
#
_symmetry.space_group_name_H-M   'P 1'
#
loop_
_entity.id
_entity.type
_entity.pdbx_description
1 polymer ?
#
loop_
_entity_poly.entity_id
_entity_poly.type
_entity_poly.pdbx_seq_one_letter_code
_entity_poly.pdbx_strand_id
1 'polypeptide(L)'
;MPKKGASIKFDKFGKTLKVPFVIYADFESFTEKIHSDAKFNCEQSYTRKYQKHTPSGFCYYIVYRGGVYKKPTVYTGENVAEEFCKHIEMETREIYNKYLKKIVPLKMTQDDVNRYEENNVCHICERSIDINDPKVKDHTISRGSLWEQLTSPAI
;
A
#
# COMPACT_ATOMS: atom_id res chain seq x y z
N MET A 1 -27.33 -0.04 -2.30
CA MET A 1 -26.89 0.50 -1.03
C MET A 1 -26.84 -0.62 0.01
N PRO A 2 -25.77 -0.79 0.77
CA PRO A 2 -25.72 -1.80 1.82
C PRO A 2 -26.79 -1.50 2.89
N LYS A 3 -27.32 -2.55 3.52
CA LYS A 3 -28.32 -2.40 4.60
C LYS A 3 -27.71 -1.66 5.78
N LYS A 4 -28.52 -0.90 6.52
CA LYS A 4 -28.09 -0.23 7.77
C LYS A 4 -27.47 -1.26 8.72
N GLY A 5 -26.25 -1.03 9.17
CA GLY A 5 -25.50 -1.95 10.04
C GLY A 5 -24.64 -2.99 9.28
N ALA A 6 -24.59 -2.96 7.95
CA ALA A 6 -23.66 -3.79 7.20
C ALA A 6 -22.23 -3.35 7.48
N SER A 7 -21.37 -4.29 7.85
CA SER A 7 -19.93 -4.07 8.07
C SER A 7 -19.11 -4.87 7.07
N ILE A 8 -18.01 -4.31 6.65
CA ILE A 8 -17.01 -5.04 5.86
C ILE A 8 -16.19 -5.87 6.84
N LYS A 9 -16.17 -7.18 6.63
CA LYS A 9 -15.30 -8.08 7.38
C LYS A 9 -14.11 -8.44 6.51
N PHE A 10 -12.90 -8.26 7.02
CA PHE A 10 -11.68 -8.73 6.37
C PHE A 10 -11.39 -10.14 6.85
N ASP A 11 -11.55 -11.11 5.95
CA ASP A 11 -11.10 -12.47 6.20
C ASP A 11 -9.59 -12.57 5.95
N LYS A 12 -8.91 -13.39 6.73
CA LYS A 12 -7.48 -13.69 6.56
C LYS A 12 -6.56 -12.46 6.76
N PHE A 13 -6.83 -11.65 7.76
CA PHE A 13 -6.01 -10.49 8.13
C PHE A 13 -4.52 -10.85 8.31
N GLY A 14 -4.21 -12.08 8.75
CA GLY A 14 -2.84 -12.58 8.86
C GLY A 14 -2.06 -12.63 7.54
N LYS A 15 -2.75 -12.57 6.38
CA LYS A 15 -2.13 -12.55 5.05
C LYS A 15 -1.78 -11.14 4.56
N THR A 16 -2.11 -10.10 5.33
CA THR A 16 -1.75 -8.73 4.97
C THR A 16 -0.27 -8.48 5.20
N LEU A 17 0.46 -8.17 4.13
CA LEU A 17 1.86 -7.78 4.25
C LEU A 17 1.97 -6.39 4.89
N LYS A 18 2.77 -6.29 5.94
CA LYS A 18 3.06 -4.99 6.57
C LYS A 18 4.11 -4.27 5.74
N VAL A 19 3.68 -3.27 4.99
CA VAL A 19 4.60 -2.42 4.24
C VAL A 19 5.37 -1.49 5.20
N PRO A 20 6.66 -1.20 4.93
CA PRO A 20 7.47 -0.36 5.79
C PRO A 20 7.07 1.11 5.79
N PHE A 21 6.57 1.61 4.65
CA PHE A 21 6.11 2.98 4.45
C PHE A 21 4.81 3.00 3.68
N VAL A 22 3.93 3.94 4.04
CA VAL A 22 2.67 4.22 3.32
C VAL A 22 2.59 5.72 3.09
N ILE A 23 2.32 6.11 1.86
CA ILE A 23 2.05 7.51 1.50
C ILE A 23 0.55 7.64 1.29
N TYR A 24 -0.09 8.45 2.13
CA TYR A 24 -1.47 8.86 1.95
C TYR A 24 -1.47 10.18 1.20
N ALA A 25 -2.21 10.28 0.12
CA ALA A 25 -2.30 11.49 -0.66
C ALA A 25 -3.73 11.79 -1.06
N ASP A 26 -4.05 13.07 -1.12
CA ASP A 26 -5.33 13.58 -1.57
C ASP A 26 -5.15 14.80 -2.46
N PHE A 27 -6.08 15.01 -3.41
CA PHE A 27 -6.07 16.09 -4.36
C PHE A 27 -7.32 16.95 -4.22
N GLU A 28 -7.11 18.26 -4.25
CA GLU A 28 -8.16 19.25 -4.41
C GLU A 28 -8.29 19.66 -5.86
N SER A 29 -9.50 19.95 -6.29
CA SER A 29 -9.76 20.39 -7.66
C SER A 29 -10.84 21.47 -7.76
N PHE A 30 -10.64 22.39 -8.69
CA PHE A 30 -11.73 23.24 -9.18
C PHE A 30 -12.64 22.43 -10.09
N THR A 31 -13.93 22.67 -9.98
CA THR A 31 -14.95 21.99 -10.77
C THR A 31 -15.67 22.97 -11.69
N GLU A 32 -15.71 22.65 -12.98
CA GLU A 32 -16.40 23.41 -14.00
C GLU A 32 -17.53 22.56 -14.60
N LYS A 33 -18.73 23.14 -14.71
CA LYS A 33 -19.84 22.45 -15.38
C LYS A 33 -19.59 22.38 -16.88
N ILE A 34 -19.72 21.22 -17.47
CA ILE A 34 -19.66 21.02 -18.90
C ILE A 34 -21.09 21.09 -19.46
N HIS A 35 -21.37 22.11 -20.27
CA HIS A 35 -22.60 22.16 -21.02
C HIS A 35 -22.43 21.35 -22.31
N SER A 36 -23.02 20.15 -22.35
CA SER A 36 -23.01 19.35 -23.58
C SER A 36 -24.34 19.54 -24.29
N ASP A 37 -24.32 20.12 -25.49
CA ASP A 37 -25.49 20.22 -26.37
C ASP A 37 -25.80 18.91 -27.12
N ALA A 38 -25.14 17.84 -26.75
CA ALA A 38 -25.34 16.53 -27.37
C ALA A 38 -26.76 16.02 -27.10
N LYS A 39 -27.54 15.85 -28.17
CA LYS A 39 -28.86 15.23 -28.11
C LYS A 39 -28.75 13.82 -27.56
N PHE A 40 -29.56 13.54 -26.57
CA PHE A 40 -29.62 12.24 -25.94
C PHE A 40 -30.17 11.20 -26.92
N ASN A 41 -29.41 10.17 -27.25
CA ASN A 41 -29.88 8.99 -27.95
C ASN A 41 -29.99 7.82 -26.97
N CYS A 42 -31.21 7.41 -26.63
CA CYS A 42 -31.48 6.36 -25.63
C CYS A 42 -31.11 4.95 -26.08
N GLU A 43 -30.78 4.75 -27.35
CA GLU A 43 -30.46 3.44 -27.90
C GLU A 43 -29.00 3.03 -27.78
N GLN A 44 -28.13 3.94 -27.36
CA GLN A 44 -26.69 3.70 -27.19
C GLN A 44 -26.24 3.91 -25.76
N SER A 45 -25.49 2.94 -25.23
CA SER A 45 -24.79 3.12 -23.94
C SER A 45 -23.67 4.16 -24.10
N TYR A 46 -23.71 5.24 -23.34
CA TYR A 46 -22.70 6.26 -23.40
C TYR A 46 -22.44 6.91 -22.03
N THR A 47 -21.25 7.46 -21.87
CA THR A 47 -20.87 8.24 -20.70
C THR A 47 -21.08 9.72 -20.96
N ARG A 48 -21.92 10.38 -20.16
CA ARG A 48 -22.12 11.83 -20.23
C ARG A 48 -21.16 12.53 -19.27
N LYS A 49 -20.27 13.31 -19.82
CA LYS A 49 -19.41 14.24 -19.03
C LYS A 49 -20.26 15.45 -18.63
N TYR A 50 -20.45 15.67 -17.33
CA TYR A 50 -21.23 16.80 -16.80
C TYR A 50 -20.36 17.79 -16.04
N GLN A 51 -19.14 17.40 -15.68
CA GLN A 51 -18.23 18.21 -14.89
C GLN A 51 -16.78 17.94 -15.28
N LYS A 52 -15.98 18.98 -15.35
CA LYS A 52 -14.52 18.90 -15.50
C LYS A 52 -13.88 19.22 -14.15
N HIS A 53 -12.93 18.41 -13.74
CA HIS A 53 -12.11 18.63 -12.56
C HIS A 53 -10.71 19.05 -13.01
N THR A 54 -10.27 20.21 -12.53
CA THR A 54 -8.93 20.74 -12.77
C THR A 54 -8.18 20.73 -11.43
N PRO A 55 -7.12 19.93 -11.24
CA PRO A 55 -6.38 19.89 -9.98
C PRO A 55 -5.89 21.26 -9.57
N SER A 56 -6.09 21.65 -8.31
CA SER A 56 -5.69 22.93 -7.73
C SER A 56 -4.65 22.80 -6.63
N GLY A 57 -4.52 21.62 -6.05
CA GLY A 57 -3.57 21.35 -5.00
C GLY A 57 -3.54 19.89 -4.62
N PHE A 58 -2.57 19.53 -3.79
CA PHE A 58 -2.49 18.21 -3.15
C PHE A 58 -1.96 18.34 -1.73
N CYS A 59 -2.28 17.34 -0.95
CA CYS A 59 -1.63 17.08 0.33
C CYS A 59 -1.17 15.63 0.36
N TYR A 60 0.02 15.36 0.89
CA TYR A 60 0.40 13.99 1.21
C TYR A 60 1.06 13.88 2.57
N TYR A 61 1.02 12.67 3.11
CA TYR A 61 1.46 12.33 4.43
C TYR A 61 2.10 10.96 4.43
N ILE A 62 3.31 10.85 4.99
CA ILE A 62 4.08 9.61 4.98
C ILE A 62 4.10 9.01 6.37
N VAL A 63 3.66 7.77 6.47
CA VAL A 63 3.65 6.97 7.69
C VAL A 63 4.61 5.80 7.53
N TYR A 64 5.35 5.47 8.56
CA TYR A 64 6.16 4.28 8.63
C TYR A 64 5.78 3.45 9.87
N ARG A 65 6.27 2.25 9.96
CA ARG A 65 5.93 1.34 11.07
C ARG A 65 6.17 1.92 12.47
N GLY A 66 7.08 2.88 12.62
CA GLY A 66 7.38 3.58 13.87
C GLY A 66 6.57 4.85 14.12
N GLY A 67 5.61 5.18 13.27
CA GLY A 67 4.77 6.37 13.37
C GLY A 67 4.88 7.32 12.19
N VAL A 68 4.79 8.62 12.45
CA VAL A 68 4.89 9.67 11.44
C VAL A 68 6.32 9.82 10.95
N TYR A 69 6.53 9.77 9.62
CA TYR A 69 7.85 9.96 9.03
C TYR A 69 8.21 11.44 8.89
N LYS A 70 7.28 12.21 8.30
CA LYS A 70 7.42 13.67 8.08
C LYS A 70 6.09 14.35 8.37
N LYS A 71 6.14 15.67 8.58
CA LYS A 71 4.93 16.49 8.59
C LYS A 71 4.23 16.40 7.24
N PRO A 72 2.89 16.56 7.19
CA PRO A 72 2.16 16.64 5.94
C PRO A 72 2.76 17.68 5.01
N THR A 73 2.87 17.36 3.74
CA THR A 73 3.30 18.28 2.68
C THR A 73 2.06 18.73 1.91
N VAL A 74 1.90 20.04 1.79
CA VAL A 74 0.79 20.66 1.06
C VAL A 74 1.37 21.48 -0.07
N TYR A 75 0.77 21.36 -1.24
CA TYR A 75 1.08 22.18 -2.41
C TYR A 75 -0.20 22.72 -3.03
N THR A 76 -0.18 23.99 -3.42
CA THR A 76 -1.22 24.63 -4.20
C THR A 76 -0.57 25.47 -5.30
N GLY A 77 -1.08 25.41 -6.51
CA GLY A 77 -0.48 26.15 -7.62
C GLY A 77 -0.81 25.56 -8.99
N GLU A 78 0.06 25.83 -9.94
CA GLU A 78 -0.03 25.31 -11.30
C GLU A 78 0.64 23.94 -11.42
N ASN A 79 0.30 23.19 -12.48
CA ASN A 79 0.93 21.90 -12.81
C ASN A 79 0.89 20.87 -11.64
N VAL A 80 -0.18 20.91 -10.86
CA VAL A 80 -0.34 20.13 -9.61
C VAL A 80 0.03 18.66 -9.76
N ALA A 81 -0.40 18.00 -10.85
CA ALA A 81 -0.12 16.58 -11.07
C ALA A 81 1.37 16.31 -11.32
N GLU A 82 2.03 17.19 -12.08
CA GLU A 82 3.46 17.08 -12.35
C GLU A 82 4.28 17.31 -11.09
N GLU A 83 3.94 18.36 -10.32
CA GLU A 83 4.60 18.64 -9.05
C GLU A 83 4.39 17.51 -8.03
N PHE A 84 3.19 16.91 -7.98
CA PHE A 84 2.96 15.72 -7.17
C PHE A 84 3.90 14.58 -7.53
N CYS A 85 4.04 14.27 -8.82
CA CYS A 85 4.95 13.22 -9.29
C CYS A 85 6.40 13.50 -8.88
N LYS A 86 6.87 14.74 -9.02
CA LYS A 86 8.21 15.16 -8.59
C LYS A 86 8.42 14.96 -7.09
N HIS A 87 7.44 15.38 -6.29
CA HIS A 87 7.48 15.21 -4.84
C HIS A 87 7.55 13.74 -4.44
N ILE A 88 6.68 12.90 -5.01
CA ILE A 88 6.65 11.46 -4.69
C ILE A 88 7.95 10.78 -5.14
N GLU A 89 8.50 11.15 -6.29
CA GLU A 89 9.81 10.63 -6.74
C GLU A 89 10.91 10.98 -5.74
N MET A 90 11.00 12.23 -5.28
CA MET A 90 12.00 12.65 -4.31
C MET A 90 11.85 11.88 -2.97
N GLU A 91 10.62 11.77 -2.46
CA GLU A 91 10.35 11.06 -1.20
C GLU A 91 10.68 9.57 -1.30
N THR A 92 10.24 8.92 -2.38
CA THR A 92 10.51 7.49 -2.56
C THR A 92 11.99 7.21 -2.76
N ARG A 93 12.73 8.08 -3.44
CA ARG A 93 14.18 7.99 -3.61
C ARG A 93 14.91 8.18 -2.27
N GLU A 94 14.48 9.14 -1.45
CA GLU A 94 15.03 9.34 -0.10
C GLU A 94 14.78 8.13 0.79
N ILE A 95 13.54 7.63 0.84
CA ILE A 95 13.16 6.44 1.61
C ILE A 95 13.97 5.23 1.15
N TYR A 96 14.07 5.00 -0.15
CA TYR A 96 14.84 3.89 -0.70
C TYR A 96 16.31 3.97 -0.25
N ASN A 97 16.97 5.10 -0.49
CA ASN A 97 18.39 5.25 -0.18
C ASN A 97 18.69 5.12 1.33
N LYS A 98 17.81 5.66 2.17
CA LYS A 98 18.05 5.72 3.62
C LYS A 98 17.65 4.42 4.34
N TYR A 99 16.60 3.74 3.89
CA TYR A 99 16.00 2.64 4.64
C TYR A 99 15.92 1.31 3.88
N LEU A 100 15.67 1.34 2.56
CA LEU A 100 15.37 0.12 1.81
C LEU A 100 16.57 -0.42 1.03
N LYS A 101 17.53 0.44 0.66
CA LYS A 101 18.72 0.02 -0.09
C LYS A 101 19.65 -0.89 0.74
N LYS A 102 19.63 -0.72 2.06
CA LYS A 102 20.50 -1.49 2.95
C LYS A 102 19.91 -2.88 3.17
N ILE A 103 20.49 -3.87 2.50
CA ILE A 103 20.17 -5.28 2.71
C ILE A 103 20.91 -5.76 3.96
N VAL A 104 20.16 -6.25 4.93
CA VAL A 104 20.71 -6.89 6.12
C VAL A 104 20.68 -8.40 5.91
N PRO A 105 21.82 -9.11 5.99
CA PRO A 105 21.84 -10.55 5.84
C PRO A 105 20.93 -11.23 6.87
N LEU A 106 20.28 -12.32 6.45
CA LEU A 106 19.45 -13.12 7.34
C LEU A 106 20.31 -13.70 8.46
N LYS A 107 19.93 -13.39 9.70
CA LYS A 107 20.50 -14.00 10.91
C LYS A 107 19.46 -14.92 11.52
N MET A 108 19.75 -16.21 11.54
CA MET A 108 18.88 -17.22 12.15
C MET A 108 19.49 -17.68 13.47
N THR A 109 18.67 -17.73 14.49
CA THR A 109 19.00 -18.44 15.73
C THR A 109 18.81 -19.95 15.52
N GLN A 110 19.30 -20.78 16.44
CA GLN A 110 19.06 -22.22 16.37
C GLN A 110 17.56 -22.55 16.42
N ASP A 111 16.80 -21.81 17.21
CA ASP A 111 15.34 -21.95 17.28
C ASP A 111 14.65 -21.61 15.98
N ASP A 112 15.15 -20.60 15.24
CA ASP A 112 14.63 -20.26 13.92
C ASP A 112 14.88 -21.37 12.89
N VAL A 113 16.07 -22.01 12.97
CA VAL A 113 16.40 -23.15 12.12
C VAL A 113 15.48 -24.31 12.42
N ASN A 114 15.30 -24.67 13.69
CA ASN A 114 14.43 -25.75 14.11
C ASN A 114 12.98 -25.52 13.64
N ARG A 115 12.44 -24.31 13.89
CA ARG A 115 11.09 -23.91 13.43
C ARG A 115 10.95 -23.99 11.92
N TYR A 116 11.97 -23.56 11.17
CA TYR A 116 11.96 -23.64 9.72
C TYR A 116 11.94 -25.10 9.23
N GLU A 117 12.69 -25.98 9.85
CA GLU A 117 12.75 -27.40 9.48
C GLU A 117 11.45 -28.13 9.80
N GLU A 118 10.87 -27.88 10.96
CA GLU A 118 9.65 -28.53 11.43
C GLU A 118 8.38 -28.06 10.71
N ASN A 119 8.35 -26.79 10.27
CA ASN A 119 7.16 -26.21 9.68
C ASN A 119 7.02 -26.57 8.19
N ASN A 120 6.00 -27.37 7.87
CA ASN A 120 5.67 -27.80 6.51
C ASN A 120 4.39 -27.16 5.97
N VAL A 121 3.97 -26.04 6.55
CA VAL A 121 2.79 -25.28 6.11
C VAL A 121 3.22 -23.87 5.71
N CYS A 122 2.79 -23.43 4.53
CA CYS A 122 3.04 -22.08 4.07
C CYS A 122 2.25 -21.07 4.92
N HIS A 123 2.93 -20.11 5.54
CA HIS A 123 2.29 -19.10 6.40
C HIS A 123 1.43 -18.10 5.61
N ILE A 124 1.60 -17.98 4.27
CA ILE A 124 0.83 -17.09 3.42
C ILE A 124 -0.48 -17.72 2.96
N CYS A 125 -0.40 -18.95 2.41
CA CYS A 125 -1.57 -19.61 1.81
C CYS A 125 -2.12 -20.76 2.66
N GLU A 126 -1.47 -21.11 3.77
CA GLU A 126 -1.84 -22.17 4.72
C GLU A 126 -1.92 -23.59 4.11
N ARG A 127 -1.35 -23.75 2.91
CA ARG A 127 -1.24 -25.06 2.26
C ARG A 127 0.02 -25.79 2.74
N SER A 128 -0.03 -27.12 2.78
CA SER A 128 1.15 -27.95 3.01
C SER A 128 2.16 -27.71 1.89
N ILE A 129 3.43 -27.60 2.26
CA ILE A 129 4.56 -27.50 1.33
C ILE A 129 4.90 -28.93 0.91
N ASP A 130 4.79 -29.24 -0.39
CA ASP A 130 5.15 -30.55 -0.93
C ASP A 130 6.67 -30.69 -0.97
N ILE A 131 7.13 -31.95 -0.99
CA ILE A 131 8.55 -32.29 -1.12
C ILE A 131 9.16 -31.79 -2.45
N ASN A 132 8.33 -31.56 -3.46
CA ASN A 132 8.73 -31.01 -4.75
C ASN A 132 8.70 -29.48 -4.79
N ASP A 133 8.14 -28.81 -3.79
CA ASP A 133 8.11 -27.37 -3.68
C ASP A 133 9.32 -26.88 -2.89
N PRO A 134 10.17 -26.02 -3.45
CA PRO A 134 11.33 -25.51 -2.74
C PRO A 134 10.88 -24.64 -1.55
N LYS A 135 11.19 -25.09 -0.34
CA LYS A 135 10.94 -24.34 0.87
C LYS A 135 11.90 -23.14 0.95
N VAL A 136 11.36 -21.93 0.98
CA VAL A 136 12.16 -20.69 1.04
C VAL A 136 12.10 -20.04 2.42
N LYS A 137 13.22 -19.40 2.80
CA LYS A 137 13.30 -18.64 4.06
C LYS A 137 12.77 -17.23 3.81
N ASP A 138 11.55 -16.97 4.26
CA ASP A 138 11.00 -15.63 4.20
C ASP A 138 11.52 -14.78 5.38
N HIS A 139 11.99 -13.59 5.10
CA HIS A 139 12.60 -12.72 6.10
C HIS A 139 12.46 -11.25 5.76
N THR A 140 12.54 -10.40 6.78
CA THR A 140 12.53 -8.96 6.60
C THR A 140 13.90 -8.48 6.16
N ILE A 141 14.06 -8.06 4.91
CA ILE A 141 15.31 -7.58 4.33
C ILE A 141 15.94 -6.46 5.17
N SER A 142 15.13 -5.57 5.74
CA SER A 142 15.60 -4.43 6.54
C SER A 142 16.11 -4.79 7.93
N ARG A 143 15.79 -5.98 8.46
CA ARG A 143 16.16 -6.41 9.82
C ARG A 143 17.02 -7.68 9.85
N GLY A 144 17.07 -8.41 8.76
CA GLY A 144 17.75 -9.71 8.71
C GLY A 144 17.19 -10.76 9.68
N SER A 145 15.96 -10.56 10.17
CA SER A 145 15.25 -11.50 11.02
C SER A 145 14.22 -12.28 10.21
N LEU A 146 14.06 -13.55 10.53
CA LEU A 146 12.98 -14.39 9.99
C LEU A 146 11.64 -13.71 10.26
N TRP A 147 10.69 -13.81 9.33
CA TRP A 147 9.31 -13.42 9.60
C TRP A 147 8.77 -14.28 10.73
N GLU A 148 8.73 -13.73 11.94
CA GLU A 148 7.93 -14.36 12.98
C GLU A 148 6.49 -14.35 12.50
N GLN A 149 5.88 -15.53 12.52
CA GLN A 149 4.44 -15.66 12.43
C GLN A 149 3.84 -14.72 13.48
N LEU A 150 3.23 -13.63 13.02
CA LEU A 150 2.58 -12.67 13.90
C LEU A 150 1.27 -13.32 14.42
N THR A 151 1.41 -14.22 15.35
CA THR A 151 0.39 -14.49 16.37
C THR A 151 0.68 -13.56 17.54
N SER A 152 0.58 -12.27 17.33
CA SER A 152 0.36 -11.36 18.44
C SER A 152 -1.09 -10.93 18.37
N PRO A 153 -1.88 -11.14 19.43
CA PRO A 153 -3.23 -10.62 19.49
C PRO A 153 -3.15 -9.10 19.35
N ALA A 154 -4.03 -8.56 18.53
CA ALA A 154 -4.29 -7.14 18.49
C ALA A 154 -4.70 -6.67 19.90
N ILE A 155 -3.98 -5.69 20.42
CA ILE A 155 -4.48 -4.83 21.49
C ILE A 155 -5.33 -3.74 20.84
#